data_758f9922b841f483d65f8ef4a7d0dfe8
#
_entry.id   758f9922b841f483d65f8ef4a7d0dfe8
#
_cell.length_a   1.000
_cell.length_b   1.000
_cell.length_c   1.000
_cell.angle_alpha   90.00
_cell.angle_beta   90.00
_cell.angle_gamma   90.00
#
_symmetry.space_group_name_H-M   'P 1'
#
loop_
_entity.id
_entity.type
_entity.pdbx_description
1 polymer ?
#
loop_
_entity_poly.entity_id
_entity_poly.type
_entity_poly.pdbx_seq_one_letter_code
_entity_poly.pdbx_strand_id
1 'polypeptide(L)'
;MKFKRAAGALATAVLGGWISVANAVGDMPGGPKVNGLNLQDPVTKIAADQHWIHWFLIWICTGIFIVVFGAMFYSIWAHRKSKGAKPATFHESTAVEVAWTIVPFLIVVGMALPATRMVVEQKDTSNADLTVKVTGYQWKWGYDYLKGQGEGISFLSTLSTPRAQIEGREAKTDTYLVEVDNPLVVPVDTKVRVVLTANDVIHSWMVPAFGVKQDAIPGFIRDTWFRAEKVGTFRGQCAELCGKDHAFMPIVVEVKSREDYARWVDDQQKAMLARMDDPNKEWSQADLMARGEKVYQANCVACHQANGKGVPPAFPPLEGSKFVLGPQDGQIGIVLNGKQGTAMASFKQLSDVELAAVLTYTRNAWGNKAEDGIVQPAEVKAARK
;
A
#
# COMPACT_ATOMS: atom_id res chain seq x y z
N MET A 1 54.80 26.20 -7.69
CA MET A 1 54.32 25.63 -6.39
C MET A 1 52.97 26.13 -5.92
N LYS A 2 52.48 27.31 -6.36
CA LYS A 2 51.18 27.86 -5.90
C LYS A 2 49.93 27.12 -6.46
N PHE A 3 50.01 26.59 -7.70
CA PHE A 3 48.88 25.88 -8.35
C PHE A 3 48.53 24.51 -7.70
N LYS A 4 49.51 23.78 -7.18
CA LYS A 4 49.24 22.48 -6.51
C LYS A 4 48.57 22.62 -5.13
N ARG A 5 48.76 23.74 -4.44
CA ARG A 5 48.11 24.01 -3.16
C ARG A 5 46.64 24.45 -3.32
N ALA A 6 46.32 25.15 -4.39
CA ALA A 6 44.94 25.55 -4.71
C ALA A 6 44.06 24.36 -5.11
N ALA A 7 44.62 23.42 -5.90
CA ALA A 7 43.88 22.20 -6.29
C ALA A 7 43.59 21.27 -5.11
N GLY A 8 44.54 21.16 -4.15
CA GLY A 8 44.31 20.36 -2.92
C GLY A 8 43.23 20.98 -1.99
N ALA A 9 43.21 22.32 -1.87
CA ALA A 9 42.20 23.01 -1.07
C ALA A 9 40.78 22.93 -1.67
N LEU A 10 40.68 22.97 -3.00
CA LEU A 10 39.40 22.79 -3.71
C LEU A 10 38.86 21.36 -3.56
N ALA A 11 39.73 20.35 -3.68
CA ALA A 11 39.34 18.94 -3.52
C ALA A 11 38.88 18.64 -2.08
N THR A 12 39.52 19.22 -1.06
CA THR A 12 39.11 19.07 0.35
C THR A 12 37.80 19.81 0.65
N ALA A 13 37.56 20.96 0.05
CA ALA A 13 36.32 21.70 0.23
C ALA A 13 35.12 21.01 -0.46
N VAL A 14 35.33 20.41 -1.63
CA VAL A 14 34.30 19.63 -2.35
C VAL A 14 33.97 18.36 -1.56
N LEU A 15 34.97 17.61 -1.10
CA LEU A 15 34.75 16.40 -0.26
C LEU A 15 34.10 16.73 1.08
N GLY A 16 34.53 17.81 1.74
CA GLY A 16 33.93 18.27 3.00
C GLY A 16 32.49 18.74 2.87
N GLY A 17 32.14 19.40 1.74
CA GLY A 17 30.77 19.82 1.42
C GLY A 17 29.83 18.62 1.17
N TRP A 18 30.29 17.56 0.53
CA TRP A 18 29.52 16.34 0.30
C TRP A 18 29.25 15.56 1.59
N ILE A 19 30.22 15.53 2.51
CA ILE A 19 30.04 14.85 3.83
C ILE A 19 29.01 15.60 4.70
N SER A 20 28.96 16.93 4.63
CA SER A 20 28.00 17.73 5.41
C SER A 20 26.56 17.60 4.90
N VAL A 21 26.35 17.37 3.61
CA VAL A 21 25.00 17.15 3.04
C VAL A 21 24.48 15.73 3.35
N ALA A 22 25.38 14.76 3.50
CA ALA A 22 24.99 13.37 3.78
C ALA A 22 24.42 13.15 5.20
N ASN A 23 24.67 14.07 6.14
CA ASN A 23 24.16 13.98 7.52
C ASN A 23 22.82 14.72 7.76
N ALA A 24 22.20 15.26 6.73
CA ALA A 24 20.98 16.04 6.84
C ALA A 24 19.68 15.22 6.85
N VAL A 25 19.77 13.93 6.49
CA VAL A 25 18.60 13.03 6.40
C VAL A 25 18.88 11.79 7.25
N GLY A 26 17.99 11.49 8.19
CA GLY A 26 18.06 10.27 9.01
C GLY A 26 17.50 9.04 8.29
N ASP A 27 17.92 7.84 8.73
CA ASP A 27 17.32 6.59 8.27
C ASP A 27 15.84 6.54 8.67
N MET A 28 14.98 6.11 7.75
CA MET A 28 13.56 5.91 8.05
C MET A 28 13.36 4.53 8.67
N PRO A 29 12.81 4.44 9.90
CA PRO A 29 12.51 3.14 10.50
C PRO A 29 11.61 2.29 9.59
N GLY A 30 12.08 1.07 9.24
CA GLY A 30 11.36 0.14 8.35
C GLY A 30 11.24 0.59 6.89
N GLY A 31 11.98 1.61 6.50
CA GLY A 31 12.12 2.11 5.13
C GLY A 31 13.56 2.01 4.62
N PRO A 32 13.88 2.68 3.52
CA PRO A 32 15.22 2.70 2.96
C PRO A 32 16.20 3.44 3.86
N LYS A 33 17.44 2.96 3.92
CA LYS A 33 18.55 3.67 4.57
C LYS A 33 19.01 4.85 3.73
N VAL A 34 19.48 5.89 4.39
CA VAL A 34 20.12 7.03 3.72
C VAL A 34 21.37 6.54 2.97
N ASN A 35 21.50 6.96 1.71
CA ASN A 35 22.56 6.50 0.80
C ASN A 35 22.62 4.97 0.62
N GLY A 36 21.54 4.25 0.89
CA GLY A 36 21.43 2.82 0.64
C GLY A 36 21.54 2.52 -0.86
N LEU A 37 22.62 1.86 -1.27
CA LEU A 37 22.89 1.48 -2.66
C LEU A 37 22.35 0.10 -3.01
N ASN A 38 21.68 -0.56 -2.10
CA ASN A 38 21.22 -1.94 -2.25
C ASN A 38 19.80 -2.12 -1.70
N LEU A 39 19.31 -3.35 -1.77
CA LEU A 39 18.02 -3.75 -1.21
C LEU A 39 17.92 -3.39 0.28
N GLN A 40 16.70 -3.14 0.76
CA GLN A 40 16.44 -2.88 2.18
C GLN A 40 16.80 -4.11 3.02
N ASP A 41 17.14 -3.89 4.31
CA ASP A 41 17.46 -4.99 5.23
C ASP A 41 16.31 -6.00 5.29
N PRO A 42 16.59 -7.30 5.10
CA PRO A 42 15.56 -8.32 5.10
C PRO A 42 15.02 -8.58 6.51
N VAL A 43 13.71 -8.74 6.61
CA VAL A 43 13.03 -9.13 7.86
C VAL A 43 12.17 -10.38 7.69
N THR A 44 12.27 -11.01 6.53
CA THR A 44 11.65 -12.30 6.21
C THR A 44 12.67 -13.21 5.55
N LYS A 45 12.44 -14.53 5.60
CA LYS A 45 13.27 -15.48 4.85
C LYS A 45 13.21 -15.20 3.34
N ILE A 46 12.04 -14.85 2.80
CA ILE A 46 11.87 -14.51 1.37
C ILE A 46 12.82 -13.36 0.98
N ALA A 47 12.84 -12.28 1.76
CA ALA A 47 13.73 -11.15 1.49
C ALA A 47 15.22 -11.52 1.66
N ALA A 48 15.55 -12.35 2.64
CA ALA A 48 16.93 -12.83 2.84
C ALA A 48 17.41 -13.69 1.66
N ASP A 49 16.55 -14.56 1.14
CA ASP A 49 16.84 -15.39 -0.04
C ASP A 49 17.02 -14.51 -1.30
N GLN A 50 16.21 -13.46 -1.46
CA GLN A 50 16.37 -12.47 -2.52
C GLN A 50 17.70 -11.72 -2.42
N HIS A 51 18.12 -11.33 -1.20
CA HIS A 51 19.43 -10.75 -0.97
C HIS A 51 20.56 -11.68 -1.36
N TRP A 52 20.44 -12.96 -0.99
CA TRP A 52 21.46 -13.96 -1.32
C TRP A 52 21.61 -14.11 -2.85
N ILE A 53 20.52 -14.29 -3.59
CA ILE A 53 20.59 -14.45 -5.05
C ILE A 53 21.08 -13.19 -5.75
N HIS A 54 20.70 -11.99 -5.23
CA HIS A 54 21.19 -10.72 -5.74
C HIS A 54 22.72 -10.63 -5.65
N TRP A 55 23.29 -10.93 -4.48
CA TRP A 55 24.75 -10.94 -4.32
C TRP A 55 25.44 -12.02 -5.14
N PHE A 56 24.84 -13.19 -5.24
CA PHE A 56 25.33 -14.27 -6.10
C PHE A 56 25.45 -13.81 -7.55
N LEU A 57 24.42 -13.14 -8.08
CA LEU A 57 24.43 -12.56 -9.43
C LEU A 57 25.50 -11.46 -9.57
N ILE A 58 25.61 -10.56 -8.59
CA ILE A 58 26.60 -9.47 -8.61
C ILE A 58 28.01 -10.04 -8.69
N TRP A 59 28.35 -11.07 -7.92
CA TRP A 59 29.68 -11.70 -7.97
C TRP A 59 29.95 -12.37 -9.31
N ILE A 60 28.99 -13.05 -9.91
CA ILE A 60 29.11 -13.62 -11.27
C ILE A 60 29.36 -12.51 -12.28
N CYS A 61 28.52 -11.46 -12.28
CA CYS A 61 28.68 -10.33 -13.20
C CYS A 61 30.03 -9.63 -13.01
N THR A 62 30.47 -9.45 -11.77
CA THR A 62 31.79 -8.87 -11.46
C THR A 62 32.93 -9.72 -12.01
N GLY A 63 32.86 -11.05 -11.85
CA GLY A 63 33.82 -11.97 -12.42
C GLY A 63 33.89 -11.88 -13.96
N ILE A 64 32.75 -11.91 -14.61
CA ILE A 64 32.65 -11.75 -16.07
C ILE A 64 33.22 -10.40 -16.50
N PHE A 65 32.84 -9.32 -15.82
CA PHE A 65 33.36 -7.97 -16.08
C PHE A 65 34.89 -7.91 -16.02
N ILE A 66 35.49 -8.43 -14.93
CA ILE A 66 36.95 -8.45 -14.75
C ILE A 66 37.63 -9.23 -15.87
N VAL A 67 37.12 -10.41 -16.22
CA VAL A 67 37.71 -11.25 -17.28
C VAL A 67 37.62 -10.56 -18.66
N VAL A 68 36.43 -10.08 -19.04
CA VAL A 68 36.19 -9.50 -20.36
C VAL A 68 36.94 -8.18 -20.51
N PHE A 69 36.77 -7.26 -19.57
CA PHE A 69 37.44 -5.95 -19.65
C PHE A 69 38.95 -6.07 -19.40
N GLY A 70 39.38 -6.99 -18.55
CA GLY A 70 40.79 -7.29 -18.36
C GLY A 70 41.47 -7.77 -19.65
N ALA A 71 40.85 -8.71 -20.37
CA ALA A 71 41.33 -9.19 -21.65
C ALA A 71 41.32 -8.06 -22.72
N MET A 72 40.26 -7.25 -22.73
CA MET A 72 40.14 -6.11 -23.64
C MET A 72 41.26 -5.05 -23.39
N PHE A 73 41.43 -4.61 -22.15
CA PHE A 73 42.46 -3.63 -21.79
C PHE A 73 43.87 -4.17 -21.99
N TYR A 74 44.10 -5.46 -21.66
CA TYR A 74 45.35 -6.13 -21.96
C TYR A 74 45.66 -6.12 -23.46
N SER A 75 44.66 -6.46 -24.32
CA SER A 75 44.81 -6.46 -25.76
C SER A 75 45.12 -5.06 -26.30
N ILE A 76 44.40 -4.03 -25.84
CA ILE A 76 44.67 -2.63 -26.22
C ILE A 76 46.08 -2.20 -25.83
N TRP A 77 46.54 -2.57 -24.65
CA TRP A 77 47.84 -2.17 -24.14
C TRP A 77 49.01 -2.97 -24.78
N ALA A 78 48.88 -4.32 -24.87
CA ALA A 78 49.93 -5.20 -25.34
C ALA A 78 50.08 -5.12 -26.91
N HIS A 79 48.96 -5.06 -27.62
CA HIS A 79 48.96 -5.15 -29.10
C HIS A 79 48.87 -3.82 -29.80
N ARG A 80 49.11 -2.70 -29.11
CA ARG A 80 49.10 -1.36 -29.74
C ARG A 80 50.24 -1.18 -30.74
N LYS A 81 49.98 -0.49 -31.86
CA LYS A 81 50.93 -0.21 -32.93
C LYS A 81 52.22 0.43 -32.43
N SER A 82 52.17 1.30 -31.43
CA SER A 82 53.34 1.98 -30.82
C SER A 82 54.33 1.03 -30.13
N LYS A 83 53.94 -0.23 -29.83
CA LYS A 83 54.79 -1.28 -29.34
C LYS A 83 55.33 -2.22 -30.42
N GLY A 84 55.08 -1.91 -31.72
CA GLY A 84 55.52 -2.74 -32.81
C GLY A 84 54.72 -4.03 -33.00
N ALA A 85 53.53 -4.13 -32.38
CA ALA A 85 52.69 -5.30 -32.51
C ALA A 85 52.27 -5.56 -33.97
N LYS A 86 52.46 -6.79 -34.42
CA LYS A 86 51.99 -7.24 -35.74
C LYS A 86 50.60 -7.90 -35.61
N PRO A 87 49.70 -7.70 -36.57
CA PRO A 87 48.42 -8.39 -36.60
C PRO A 87 48.60 -9.92 -36.55
N ALA A 88 47.75 -10.60 -35.79
CA ALA A 88 47.71 -12.06 -35.81
C ALA A 88 47.14 -12.57 -37.15
N THR A 89 47.48 -13.80 -37.53
CA THR A 89 47.05 -14.44 -38.78
C THR A 89 46.02 -15.54 -38.56
N PHE A 90 45.68 -15.85 -37.34
CA PHE A 90 44.63 -16.81 -37.04
C PHE A 90 43.23 -16.16 -37.21
N HIS A 91 42.26 -16.91 -37.68
CA HIS A 91 40.89 -16.42 -37.94
C HIS A 91 39.84 -17.15 -37.08
N GLU A 92 40.13 -18.30 -36.50
CA GLU A 92 39.23 -19.11 -35.69
C GLU A 92 40.00 -19.91 -34.62
N SER A 93 39.29 -20.34 -33.63
CA SER A 93 39.77 -21.28 -32.61
C SER A 93 38.60 -22.07 -32.03
N THR A 94 38.34 -23.27 -32.53
CA THR A 94 37.25 -24.11 -32.07
C THR A 94 37.24 -24.33 -30.54
N ALA A 95 38.39 -24.45 -29.90
CA ALA A 95 38.49 -24.59 -28.46
C ALA A 95 37.96 -23.37 -27.70
N VAL A 96 38.30 -22.15 -28.16
CA VAL A 96 37.79 -20.90 -27.57
C VAL A 96 36.28 -20.73 -27.84
N GLU A 97 35.82 -21.07 -29.03
CA GLU A 97 34.39 -21.01 -29.43
C GLU A 97 33.54 -21.95 -28.57
N VAL A 98 33.99 -23.20 -28.38
CA VAL A 98 33.33 -24.13 -27.47
C VAL A 98 33.35 -23.60 -26.03
N ALA A 99 34.50 -23.06 -25.57
CA ALA A 99 34.59 -22.54 -24.21
C ALA A 99 33.63 -21.38 -23.95
N TRP A 100 33.56 -20.36 -24.85
CA TRP A 100 32.65 -19.24 -24.63
C TRP A 100 31.16 -19.56 -24.86
N THR A 101 30.85 -20.72 -25.42
CA THR A 101 29.48 -21.25 -25.53
C THR A 101 29.12 -22.03 -24.27
N ILE A 102 29.96 -22.97 -23.85
CA ILE A 102 29.65 -23.88 -22.73
C ILE A 102 29.70 -23.16 -21.37
N VAL A 103 30.69 -22.28 -21.16
CA VAL A 103 30.82 -21.60 -19.85
C VAL A 103 29.62 -20.70 -19.53
N PRO A 104 29.14 -19.80 -20.43
CA PRO A 104 27.92 -19.05 -20.18
C PRO A 104 26.68 -19.93 -20.00
N PHE A 105 26.55 -21.01 -20.77
CA PHE A 105 25.46 -21.95 -20.62
C PHE A 105 25.43 -22.55 -19.21
N LEU A 106 26.56 -23.02 -18.69
CA LEU A 106 26.66 -23.57 -17.34
C LEU A 106 26.37 -22.51 -16.26
N ILE A 107 26.79 -21.25 -16.47
CA ILE A 107 26.46 -20.14 -15.57
C ILE A 107 24.95 -19.93 -15.52
N VAL A 108 24.28 -19.86 -16.68
CA VAL A 108 22.82 -19.66 -16.76
C VAL A 108 22.08 -20.80 -16.07
N VAL A 109 22.44 -22.05 -16.33
CA VAL A 109 21.84 -23.23 -15.66
C VAL A 109 22.08 -23.17 -14.14
N GLY A 110 23.30 -22.84 -13.72
CA GLY A 110 23.64 -22.69 -12.29
C GLY A 110 22.85 -21.60 -11.58
N MET A 111 22.49 -20.52 -12.28
CA MET A 111 21.63 -19.45 -11.73
C MET A 111 20.14 -19.82 -11.74
N ALA A 112 19.68 -20.55 -12.76
CA ALA A 112 18.27 -20.90 -12.91
C ALA A 112 17.77 -21.82 -11.79
N LEU A 113 18.58 -22.72 -11.28
CA LEU A 113 18.19 -23.67 -10.24
C LEU A 113 17.78 -22.99 -8.92
N PRO A 114 18.61 -22.14 -8.27
CA PRO A 114 18.21 -21.46 -7.05
C PRO A 114 17.09 -20.45 -7.30
N ALA A 115 17.07 -19.76 -8.44
CA ALA A 115 16.01 -18.81 -8.79
C ALA A 115 14.64 -19.51 -8.90
N THR A 116 14.56 -20.65 -9.59
CA THR A 116 13.33 -21.44 -9.73
C THR A 116 12.84 -21.91 -8.36
N ARG A 117 13.72 -22.40 -7.49
CA ARG A 117 13.37 -22.83 -6.13
C ARG A 117 12.73 -21.69 -5.34
N MET A 118 13.32 -20.49 -5.37
CA MET A 118 12.78 -19.32 -4.70
C MET A 118 11.40 -18.93 -5.22
N VAL A 119 11.16 -18.98 -6.54
CA VAL A 119 9.85 -18.68 -7.13
C VAL A 119 8.80 -19.70 -6.64
N VAL A 120 9.14 -20.99 -6.56
CA VAL A 120 8.24 -22.02 -6.05
C VAL A 120 7.91 -21.77 -4.57
N GLU A 121 8.91 -21.51 -3.74
CA GLU A 121 8.71 -21.21 -2.32
C GLU A 121 7.85 -19.93 -2.12
N GLN A 122 8.07 -18.91 -2.92
CA GLN A 122 7.32 -17.65 -2.86
C GLN A 122 5.83 -17.82 -3.25
N LYS A 123 5.51 -18.81 -4.07
CA LYS A 123 4.14 -19.13 -4.50
C LYS A 123 3.40 -20.08 -3.56
N ASP A 124 4.07 -20.66 -2.57
CA ASP A 124 3.42 -21.53 -1.60
C ASP A 124 2.69 -20.74 -0.51
N THR A 125 1.44 -20.41 -0.75
CA THR A 125 0.54 -19.75 0.21
C THR A 125 -0.21 -20.72 1.12
N SER A 126 0.11 -22.02 1.07
CA SER A 126 -0.53 -23.06 1.91
C SER A 126 -0.20 -22.91 3.40
N ASN A 127 -1.03 -23.48 4.25
CA ASN A 127 -0.83 -23.53 5.71
C ASN A 127 -0.58 -22.15 6.37
N ALA A 128 -1.28 -21.12 5.89
CA ALA A 128 -1.21 -19.81 6.51
C ALA A 128 -1.97 -19.77 7.83
N ASP A 129 -1.35 -19.18 8.85
CA ASP A 129 -1.92 -18.98 10.19
C ASP A 129 -2.92 -17.83 10.20
N LEU A 130 -2.63 -16.79 9.42
CA LEU A 130 -3.44 -15.59 9.25
C LEU A 130 -3.68 -15.34 7.77
N THR A 131 -4.91 -14.97 7.40
CA THR A 131 -5.24 -14.55 6.02
C THR A 131 -5.86 -13.16 6.05
N VAL A 132 -5.26 -12.24 5.31
CA VAL A 132 -5.75 -10.87 5.15
C VAL A 132 -6.02 -10.61 3.68
N LYS A 133 -7.22 -10.12 3.36
CA LYS A 133 -7.52 -9.59 2.03
C LYS A 133 -7.09 -8.14 1.97
N VAL A 134 -6.40 -7.79 0.89
CA VAL A 134 -5.95 -6.43 0.59
C VAL A 134 -6.65 -5.98 -0.68
N THR A 135 -7.38 -4.88 -0.59
CA THR A 135 -8.09 -4.30 -1.74
C THR A 135 -7.51 -2.92 -2.06
N GLY A 136 -7.02 -2.76 -3.30
CA GLY A 136 -6.56 -1.46 -3.81
C GLY A 136 -7.73 -0.58 -4.24
N TYR A 137 -7.67 0.69 -3.90
CA TYR A 137 -8.58 1.75 -4.32
C TYR A 137 -7.79 2.99 -4.75
N GLN A 138 -8.34 3.84 -5.55
CA GLN A 138 -7.80 5.17 -5.85
C GLN A 138 -8.18 6.16 -4.73
N TRP A 139 -7.31 6.53 -3.79
CA TRP A 139 -5.93 6.09 -3.56
C TRP A 139 -5.79 5.74 -2.07
N LYS A 140 -6.02 4.49 -1.75
CA LYS A 140 -5.99 3.94 -0.39
C LYS A 140 -5.96 2.42 -0.43
N TRP A 141 -5.71 1.79 0.71
CA TRP A 141 -5.81 0.35 0.85
C TRP A 141 -6.96 -0.03 1.78
N GLY A 142 -7.64 -1.14 1.48
CA GLY A 142 -8.59 -1.78 2.38
C GLY A 142 -8.00 -3.09 2.90
N TYR A 143 -8.16 -3.36 4.19
CA TYR A 143 -7.70 -4.58 4.85
C TYR A 143 -8.87 -5.29 5.49
N ASP A 144 -9.10 -6.57 5.12
CA ASP A 144 -10.11 -7.44 5.69
C ASP A 144 -9.43 -8.69 6.24
N TYR A 145 -9.51 -8.95 7.53
CA TYR A 145 -8.98 -10.15 8.15
C TYR A 145 -9.97 -11.30 7.96
N LEU A 146 -9.61 -12.26 7.08
CA LEU A 146 -10.50 -13.32 6.62
C LEU A 146 -10.40 -14.61 7.45
N LYS A 147 -9.23 -14.87 8.07
CA LYS A 147 -8.98 -16.10 8.82
C LYS A 147 -7.88 -15.88 9.86
N GLY A 148 -8.01 -16.54 10.99
CA GLY A 148 -7.05 -16.49 12.09
C GLY A 148 -7.46 -15.49 13.17
N GLN A 149 -6.56 -15.20 14.10
CA GLN A 149 -6.83 -14.24 15.17
C GLN A 149 -7.06 -12.84 14.56
N GLY A 150 -8.23 -12.25 14.86
CA GLY A 150 -8.68 -10.97 14.28
C GLY A 150 -9.68 -11.13 13.13
N GLU A 151 -10.16 -12.35 12.84
CA GLU A 151 -11.18 -12.57 11.81
C GLU A 151 -12.39 -11.64 11.99
N GLY A 152 -12.85 -11.04 10.87
CA GLY A 152 -13.93 -10.05 10.84
C GLY A 152 -13.48 -8.60 11.03
N ILE A 153 -12.25 -8.33 11.43
CA ILE A 153 -11.72 -6.95 11.46
C ILE A 153 -11.56 -6.44 10.02
N SER A 154 -12.08 -5.24 9.77
CA SER A 154 -12.02 -4.58 8.46
C SER A 154 -11.86 -3.08 8.62
N PHE A 155 -10.96 -2.47 7.83
CA PHE A 155 -10.73 -1.02 7.83
C PHE A 155 -10.07 -0.53 6.54
N LEU A 156 -10.17 0.78 6.33
CA LEU A 156 -9.42 1.48 5.29
C LEU A 156 -8.16 2.09 5.89
N SER A 157 -7.10 2.12 5.08
CA SER A 157 -5.81 2.72 5.38
C SER A 157 -5.55 3.83 4.39
N THR A 158 -5.46 5.07 4.88
CA THR A 158 -5.28 6.27 4.07
C THR A 158 -4.04 7.03 4.48
N LEU A 159 -3.48 7.81 3.55
CA LEU A 159 -2.33 8.67 3.82
C LEU A 159 -2.64 9.64 4.96
N SER A 160 -1.77 9.68 5.99
CA SER A 160 -1.90 10.59 7.14
C SER A 160 -1.19 11.95 6.94
N THR A 161 -0.37 12.10 5.89
CA THR A 161 0.33 13.37 5.60
C THR A 161 -0.67 14.50 5.37
N PRO A 162 -0.59 15.61 6.16
CA PRO A 162 -1.48 16.74 6.00
C PRO A 162 -1.40 17.39 4.62
N ARG A 163 -2.54 17.85 4.11
CA ARG A 163 -2.61 18.53 2.81
C ARG A 163 -1.69 19.76 2.76
N ALA A 164 -1.53 20.48 3.87
CA ALA A 164 -0.65 21.64 3.95
C ALA A 164 0.82 21.32 3.66
N GLN A 165 1.30 20.15 4.09
CA GLN A 165 2.65 19.66 3.75
C GLN A 165 2.77 19.28 2.27
N ILE A 166 1.73 18.65 1.71
CA ILE A 166 1.69 18.25 0.29
C ILE A 166 1.75 19.49 -0.63
N GLU A 167 1.03 20.54 -0.27
CA GLU A 167 0.96 21.80 -0.99
C GLU A 167 2.13 22.75 -0.70
N GLY A 168 3.08 22.35 0.15
CA GLY A 168 4.26 23.15 0.51
C GLY A 168 3.97 24.34 1.41
N ARG A 169 2.81 24.39 2.07
CA ARG A 169 2.43 25.42 3.05
C ARG A 169 2.98 25.17 4.45
N GLU A 170 3.40 23.93 4.72
CA GLU A 170 4.05 23.53 5.97
C GLU A 170 5.30 22.71 5.66
N ALA A 171 6.24 22.68 6.62
CA ALA A 171 7.46 21.87 6.52
C ALA A 171 7.12 20.38 6.46
N LYS A 172 7.83 19.64 5.61
CA LYS A 172 7.69 18.19 5.53
C LYS A 172 8.29 17.51 6.76
N THR A 173 7.59 16.51 7.28
CA THR A 173 8.11 15.65 8.36
C THR A 173 8.98 14.51 7.81
N ASP A 174 9.71 13.82 8.69
CA ASP A 174 10.51 12.65 8.33
C ASP A 174 9.67 11.49 7.77
N THR A 175 8.36 11.46 8.07
CA THR A 175 7.40 10.46 7.60
C THR A 175 6.52 10.95 6.43
N TYR A 176 6.98 12.01 5.74
CA TYR A 176 6.24 12.59 4.61
C TYR A 176 5.91 11.56 3.53
N LEU A 177 4.63 11.38 3.22
CA LEU A 177 4.05 10.46 2.22
C LEU A 177 4.26 8.95 2.51
N VAL A 178 4.71 8.56 3.68
CA VAL A 178 5.00 7.16 4.01
C VAL A 178 4.31 6.68 5.29
N GLU A 179 3.37 7.45 5.82
CA GLU A 179 2.59 7.12 7.03
C GLU A 179 1.11 7.05 6.71
N VAL A 180 0.38 6.20 7.43
CA VAL A 180 -1.05 5.99 7.27
C VAL A 180 -1.80 6.16 8.59
N ASP A 181 -3.10 6.41 8.51
CA ASP A 181 -4.00 6.49 9.67
C ASP A 181 -4.24 5.13 10.34
N ASN A 182 -4.32 4.04 9.56
CA ASN A 182 -4.58 2.69 10.04
C ASN A 182 -3.61 1.70 9.39
N PRO A 183 -2.49 1.34 10.04
CA PRO A 183 -1.54 0.36 9.53
C PRO A 183 -2.12 -1.06 9.50
N LEU A 184 -1.64 -1.91 8.60
CA LEU A 184 -1.85 -3.35 8.68
C LEU A 184 -1.07 -3.90 9.89
N VAL A 185 -1.75 -4.58 10.82
CA VAL A 185 -1.12 -5.13 12.02
C VAL A 185 -1.06 -6.65 11.93
N VAL A 186 0.12 -7.23 12.17
CA VAL A 186 0.33 -8.69 12.12
C VAL A 186 1.24 -9.15 13.26
N PRO A 187 1.09 -10.40 13.74
CA PRO A 187 1.98 -10.95 14.75
C PRO A 187 3.31 -11.41 14.13
N VAL A 188 4.40 -11.29 14.91
CA VAL A 188 5.72 -11.80 14.54
C VAL A 188 5.73 -13.34 14.39
N ASP A 189 6.63 -13.86 13.56
CA ASP A 189 6.82 -15.31 13.31
C ASP A 189 5.54 -16.06 12.89
N THR A 190 4.66 -15.37 12.17
CA THR A 190 3.38 -15.91 11.73
C THR A 190 3.31 -15.88 10.20
N LYS A 191 2.91 -16.98 9.59
CA LYS A 191 2.71 -17.03 8.13
C LYS A 191 1.41 -16.31 7.76
N VAL A 192 1.55 -15.13 7.18
CA VAL A 192 0.44 -14.29 6.72
C VAL A 192 0.24 -14.47 5.24
N ARG A 193 -0.90 -15.02 4.85
CA ARG A 193 -1.36 -15.04 3.46
C ARG A 193 -2.05 -13.72 3.16
N VAL A 194 -1.65 -13.06 2.09
CA VAL A 194 -2.24 -11.82 1.59
C VAL A 194 -2.99 -12.13 0.31
N VAL A 195 -4.29 -11.97 0.32
CA VAL A 195 -5.17 -12.15 -0.85
C VAL A 195 -5.45 -10.77 -1.44
N LEU A 196 -5.08 -10.53 -2.69
CA LEU A 196 -5.11 -9.22 -3.32
C LEU A 196 -6.13 -9.12 -4.44
N THR A 197 -6.81 -7.99 -4.47
CA THR A 197 -7.67 -7.55 -5.58
C THR A 197 -7.70 -6.01 -5.60
N ALA A 198 -8.31 -5.43 -6.62
CA ALA A 198 -8.58 -3.99 -6.68
C ALA A 198 -10.04 -3.72 -7.03
N ASN A 199 -10.55 -2.56 -6.61
CA ASN A 199 -11.93 -2.16 -6.85
C ASN A 199 -12.09 -1.34 -8.15
N ASP A 200 -11.02 -0.72 -8.62
CA ASP A 200 -11.07 0.28 -9.71
C ASP A 200 -10.01 0.03 -10.80
N VAL A 201 -8.75 0.31 -10.54
CA VAL A 201 -7.63 0.13 -11.48
C VAL A 201 -6.61 -0.85 -10.92
N ILE A 202 -5.56 -1.18 -11.68
CA ILE A 202 -4.48 -2.01 -11.18
C ILE A 202 -3.65 -1.20 -10.18
N HIS A 203 -3.38 -1.80 -9.02
CA HIS A 203 -2.43 -1.36 -8.01
C HIS A 203 -1.42 -2.46 -7.75
N SER A 204 -0.37 -2.21 -6.97
CA SER A 204 0.56 -3.25 -6.52
C SER A 204 0.95 -3.03 -5.07
N TRP A 205 0.71 -4.04 -4.23
CA TRP A 205 1.08 -4.02 -2.82
C TRP A 205 2.52 -4.48 -2.68
N MET A 206 3.41 -3.57 -2.25
CA MET A 206 4.84 -3.85 -2.14
C MET A 206 5.39 -3.41 -0.79
N VAL A 207 6.05 -4.33 -0.09
CA VAL A 207 6.82 -4.05 1.14
C VAL A 207 8.23 -4.60 0.93
N PRO A 208 9.22 -3.74 0.59
CA PRO A 208 10.57 -4.17 0.21
C PRO A 208 11.29 -4.99 1.29
N ALA A 209 11.17 -4.61 2.57
CA ALA A 209 11.77 -5.34 3.69
C ALA A 209 11.24 -6.77 3.84
N PHE A 210 10.03 -7.06 3.32
CA PHE A 210 9.43 -8.40 3.30
C PHE A 210 9.80 -9.19 2.05
N GLY A 211 10.37 -8.54 1.04
CA GLY A 211 10.64 -9.15 -0.27
C GLY A 211 9.37 -9.45 -1.07
N VAL A 212 8.27 -8.76 -0.80
CA VAL A 212 6.96 -9.00 -1.41
C VAL A 212 6.55 -7.84 -2.31
N LYS A 213 6.16 -8.17 -3.53
CA LYS A 213 5.44 -7.31 -4.48
C LYS A 213 4.39 -8.17 -5.18
N GLN A 214 3.12 -7.78 -5.10
CA GLN A 214 2.03 -8.48 -5.78
C GLN A 214 1.01 -7.48 -6.29
N ASP A 215 0.64 -7.63 -7.58
CA ASP A 215 -0.35 -6.77 -8.21
C ASP A 215 -1.75 -7.11 -7.73
N ALA A 216 -2.52 -6.06 -7.46
CA ALA A 216 -3.94 -6.08 -7.15
C ALA A 216 -4.72 -5.66 -8.40
N ILE A 217 -5.38 -6.62 -9.05
CA ILE A 217 -5.99 -6.46 -10.38
C ILE A 217 -7.52 -6.53 -10.24
N PRO A 218 -8.28 -5.56 -10.78
CA PRO A 218 -9.74 -5.61 -10.76
C PRO A 218 -10.29 -6.88 -11.42
N GLY A 219 -11.24 -7.53 -10.76
CA GLY A 219 -11.86 -8.77 -11.25
C GLY A 219 -11.01 -10.04 -11.10
N PHE A 220 -9.77 -9.94 -10.60
CA PHE A 220 -8.90 -11.08 -10.33
C PHE A 220 -8.55 -11.17 -8.85
N ILE A 221 -8.32 -12.39 -8.38
CA ILE A 221 -7.78 -12.66 -7.05
C ILE A 221 -6.36 -13.18 -7.24
N ARG A 222 -5.41 -12.49 -6.61
CA ARG A 222 -4.01 -12.90 -6.51
C ARG A 222 -3.69 -13.17 -5.06
N ASP A 223 -2.66 -13.95 -4.79
CA ASP A 223 -2.18 -14.14 -3.44
C ASP A 223 -0.65 -14.19 -3.38
N THR A 224 -0.16 -13.85 -2.22
CA THR A 224 1.24 -13.94 -1.80
C THR A 224 1.26 -14.21 -0.29
N TRP A 225 2.45 -14.35 0.27
CA TRP A 225 2.61 -14.54 1.70
C TRP A 225 3.92 -13.95 2.20
N PHE A 226 3.97 -13.70 3.49
CA PHE A 226 5.20 -13.39 4.21
C PHE A 226 5.16 -13.93 5.63
N ARG A 227 6.34 -14.03 6.25
CA ARG A 227 6.52 -14.27 7.69
C ARG A 227 7.56 -13.30 8.19
N ALA A 228 7.14 -12.28 8.91
CA ALA A 228 8.04 -11.29 9.48
C ALA A 228 8.68 -11.83 10.75
N GLU A 229 10.02 -11.86 10.81
CA GLU A 229 10.81 -12.44 11.90
C GLU A 229 11.24 -11.40 12.94
N LYS A 230 10.88 -10.12 12.74
CA LYS A 230 11.24 -9.02 13.63
C LYS A 230 10.03 -8.15 13.91
N VAL A 231 9.83 -7.79 15.18
CA VAL A 231 8.87 -6.76 15.60
C VAL A 231 9.35 -5.40 15.10
N GLY A 232 8.41 -4.56 14.66
CA GLY A 232 8.70 -3.21 14.17
C GLY A 232 7.67 -2.71 13.17
N THR A 233 7.90 -1.50 12.67
CA THR A 233 7.09 -0.87 11.63
C THR A 233 7.83 -0.94 10.30
N PHE A 234 7.18 -1.48 9.28
CA PHE A 234 7.75 -1.65 7.94
C PHE A 234 6.91 -0.89 6.91
N ARG A 235 7.59 -0.25 5.98
CA ARG A 235 6.98 0.66 5.02
C ARG A 235 7.10 0.15 3.59
N GLY A 236 6.03 0.38 2.85
CA GLY A 236 5.94 0.06 1.44
C GLY A 236 5.13 1.11 0.69
N GLN A 237 4.93 0.88 -0.58
CA GLN A 237 4.22 1.80 -1.47
C GLN A 237 3.44 1.02 -2.52
N CYS A 238 2.44 1.68 -3.12
CA CYS A 238 1.87 1.19 -4.36
C CYS A 238 2.95 1.15 -5.44
N ALA A 239 3.14 0.00 -6.08
CA ALA A 239 4.22 -0.24 -7.05
C ALA A 239 3.72 -0.47 -8.48
N GLU A 240 2.47 -0.06 -8.77
CA GLU A 240 1.90 -0.03 -10.12
C GLU A 240 1.17 1.30 -10.32
N LEU A 241 1.46 1.98 -11.45
CA LEU A 241 0.89 3.30 -11.73
C LEU A 241 -0.65 3.24 -11.79
N CYS A 242 -1.30 3.86 -10.82
CA CYS A 242 -2.75 3.78 -10.61
C CYS A 242 -3.47 5.14 -10.73
N GLY A 243 -2.85 6.17 -11.28
CA GLY A 243 -3.42 7.48 -11.53
C GLY A 243 -2.68 8.63 -10.85
N LYS A 244 -3.34 9.79 -10.73
CA LYS A 244 -2.69 11.04 -10.30
C LYS A 244 -2.11 11.03 -8.88
N ASP A 245 -2.74 10.30 -7.96
CA ASP A 245 -2.32 10.23 -6.56
C ASP A 245 -1.63 8.88 -6.24
N HIS A 246 -0.99 8.25 -7.25
CA HIS A 246 -0.26 7.00 -7.10
C HIS A 246 0.78 7.03 -5.97
N ALA A 247 1.49 8.14 -5.78
CA ALA A 247 2.47 8.30 -4.71
C ALA A 247 1.85 8.59 -3.32
N PHE A 248 0.52 8.76 -3.24
CA PHE A 248 -0.20 9.18 -2.04
C PHE A 248 -1.00 8.03 -1.39
N MET A 249 -0.64 6.78 -1.65
CA MET A 249 -1.21 5.58 -1.04
C MET A 249 -0.12 4.64 -0.52
N PRO A 250 0.60 5.05 0.54
CA PRO A 250 1.64 4.24 1.15
C PRO A 250 1.07 3.01 1.85
N ILE A 251 1.97 2.10 2.19
CA ILE A 251 1.68 0.89 2.97
C ILE A 251 2.51 0.96 4.24
N VAL A 252 1.86 0.74 5.39
CA VAL A 252 2.54 0.58 6.67
C VAL A 252 2.09 -0.74 7.28
N VAL A 253 3.05 -1.56 7.67
CA VAL A 253 2.81 -2.82 8.36
C VAL A 253 3.47 -2.76 9.73
N GLU A 254 2.68 -2.89 10.79
CA GLU A 254 3.15 -3.04 12.15
C GLU A 254 3.22 -4.53 12.51
N VAL A 255 4.43 -5.02 12.70
CA VAL A 255 4.67 -6.36 13.24
C VAL A 255 4.78 -6.26 14.75
N LYS A 256 3.84 -6.86 15.47
CA LYS A 256 3.76 -6.82 16.92
C LYS A 256 4.22 -8.16 17.54
N SER A 257 4.56 -8.14 18.84
CA SER A 257 4.64 -9.37 19.61
C SER A 257 3.27 -10.09 19.59
N ARG A 258 3.24 -11.38 19.86
CA ARG A 258 1.97 -12.13 19.87
C ARG A 258 1.01 -11.59 20.92
N GLU A 259 1.51 -11.14 22.06
CA GLU A 259 0.74 -10.53 23.15
C GLU A 259 0.19 -9.17 22.78
N ASP A 260 0.99 -8.32 22.15
CA ASP A 260 0.56 -7.00 21.69
C ASP A 260 -0.44 -7.09 20.54
N TYR A 261 -0.27 -8.08 19.67
CA TYR A 261 -1.21 -8.37 18.60
C TYR A 261 -2.57 -8.82 19.18
N ALA A 262 -2.56 -9.71 20.15
CA ALA A 262 -3.79 -10.15 20.82
C ALA A 262 -4.54 -8.97 21.47
N ARG A 263 -3.83 -8.07 22.16
CA ARG A 263 -4.43 -6.85 22.73
C ARG A 263 -5.02 -5.95 21.63
N TRP A 264 -4.29 -5.74 20.54
CA TRP A 264 -4.80 -4.96 19.43
C TRP A 264 -6.08 -5.56 18.84
N VAL A 265 -6.15 -6.88 18.67
CA VAL A 265 -7.36 -7.57 18.19
C VAL A 265 -8.53 -7.35 19.14
N ASP A 266 -8.32 -7.50 20.45
CA ASP A 266 -9.35 -7.26 21.46
C ASP A 266 -9.87 -5.82 21.42
N ASP A 267 -8.99 -4.85 21.27
CA ASP A 267 -9.34 -3.43 21.17
C ASP A 267 -10.13 -3.12 19.88
N GLN A 268 -9.72 -3.71 18.74
CA GLN A 268 -10.47 -3.57 17.49
C GLN A 268 -11.86 -4.21 17.57
N GLN A 269 -11.98 -5.39 18.18
CA GLN A 269 -13.26 -6.07 18.36
C GLN A 269 -14.18 -5.29 19.30
N LYS A 270 -13.67 -4.76 20.41
CA LYS A 270 -14.44 -3.87 21.31
C LYS A 270 -14.90 -2.61 20.58
N ALA A 271 -14.02 -1.96 19.79
CA ALA A 271 -14.37 -0.79 19.01
C ALA A 271 -15.42 -1.11 17.93
N MET A 272 -15.34 -2.30 17.31
CA MET A 272 -16.31 -2.77 16.34
C MET A 272 -17.67 -3.04 16.99
N LEU A 273 -17.70 -3.74 18.14
CA LEU A 273 -18.93 -3.98 18.91
C LEU A 273 -19.56 -2.66 19.38
N ALA A 274 -18.77 -1.68 19.80
CA ALA A 274 -19.26 -0.34 20.14
C ALA A 274 -19.85 0.43 18.95
N ARG A 275 -19.42 0.10 17.73
CA ARG A 275 -19.99 0.63 16.47
C ARG A 275 -21.22 -0.16 16.00
N MET A 276 -21.28 -1.45 16.29
CA MET A 276 -22.45 -2.33 16.08
C MET A 276 -23.46 -2.04 17.18
N ASP A 277 -24.10 -0.88 17.09
CA ASP A 277 -25.13 -0.49 18.03
C ASP A 277 -26.31 -1.48 17.98
N ASP A 278 -26.91 -1.77 19.14
CA ASP A 278 -28.10 -2.61 19.17
C ASP A 278 -29.25 -1.98 18.37
N PRO A 279 -29.65 -2.59 17.25
CA PRO A 279 -30.74 -2.04 16.42
C PRO A 279 -32.11 -2.15 17.09
N ASN A 280 -32.21 -2.83 18.23
CA ASN A 280 -33.45 -2.93 18.99
C ASN A 280 -33.53 -1.88 20.09
N LYS A 281 -32.45 -1.15 20.37
CA LYS A 281 -32.44 -0.05 21.32
C LYS A 281 -33.17 1.15 20.72
N GLU A 282 -34.03 1.78 21.52
CA GLU A 282 -34.62 3.08 21.15
C GLU A 282 -33.60 4.20 21.33
N TRP A 283 -33.41 4.99 20.29
CA TRP A 283 -32.43 6.06 20.24
C TRP A 283 -33.11 7.42 20.38
N SER A 284 -32.48 8.35 21.12
CA SER A 284 -32.97 9.71 21.19
C SER A 284 -32.72 10.44 19.85
N GLN A 285 -33.60 11.41 19.55
CA GLN A 285 -33.43 12.26 18.37
C GLN A 285 -32.07 12.97 18.38
N ALA A 286 -31.61 13.43 19.54
CA ALA A 286 -30.34 14.14 19.67
C ALA A 286 -29.15 13.26 19.30
N ASP A 287 -29.12 12.00 19.78
CA ASP A 287 -28.06 11.04 19.47
C ASP A 287 -28.08 10.68 17.98
N LEU A 288 -29.25 10.42 17.39
CA LEU A 288 -29.41 10.13 15.98
C LEU A 288 -28.98 11.33 15.10
N MET A 289 -29.33 12.54 15.49
CA MET A 289 -28.92 13.76 14.77
C MET A 289 -27.40 13.94 14.76
N ALA A 290 -26.76 13.85 15.94
CA ALA A 290 -25.32 14.02 16.09
C ALA A 290 -24.52 12.94 15.32
N ARG A 291 -25.02 11.73 15.30
CA ARG A 291 -24.44 10.62 14.55
C ARG A 291 -24.73 10.74 13.06
N GLY A 292 -25.96 11.10 12.70
CA GLY A 292 -26.41 11.23 11.32
C GLY A 292 -25.67 12.30 10.57
N GLU A 293 -25.32 13.41 11.23
CA GLU A 293 -24.45 14.42 10.65
C GLU A 293 -23.10 13.85 10.21
N LYS A 294 -22.44 13.05 11.09
CA LYS A 294 -21.15 12.42 10.78
C LYS A 294 -21.27 11.43 9.61
N VAL A 295 -22.32 10.61 9.59
CA VAL A 295 -22.60 9.66 8.51
C VAL A 295 -22.86 10.40 7.21
N TYR A 296 -23.63 11.51 7.26
CA TYR A 296 -23.91 12.36 6.10
C TYR A 296 -22.62 12.96 5.51
N GLN A 297 -21.78 13.53 6.35
CA GLN A 297 -20.50 14.11 5.92
C GLN A 297 -19.58 13.07 5.25
N ALA A 298 -19.56 11.85 5.76
CA ALA A 298 -18.71 10.79 5.23
C ALA A 298 -19.22 10.18 3.92
N ASN A 299 -20.55 10.11 3.71
CA ASN A 299 -21.12 9.28 2.64
C ASN A 299 -22.00 10.03 1.64
N CYS A 300 -22.58 11.18 1.99
CA CYS A 300 -23.65 11.82 1.23
C CYS A 300 -23.27 13.19 0.66
N VAL A 301 -22.38 13.92 1.33
CA VAL A 301 -21.99 15.31 0.98
C VAL A 301 -21.44 15.43 -0.43
N ALA A 302 -20.72 14.44 -0.92
CA ALA A 302 -20.11 14.48 -2.26
C ALA A 302 -21.15 14.75 -3.38
N CYS A 303 -22.37 14.25 -3.22
CA CYS A 303 -23.46 14.41 -4.19
C CYS A 303 -24.49 15.44 -3.72
N HIS A 304 -24.90 15.39 -2.46
CA HIS A 304 -25.99 16.22 -1.94
C HIS A 304 -25.54 17.54 -1.31
N GLN A 305 -24.23 17.82 -1.27
CA GLN A 305 -23.59 19.00 -0.69
C GLN A 305 -23.83 19.15 0.82
N ALA A 306 -22.97 19.89 1.51
CA ALA A 306 -23.08 20.08 2.97
C ALA A 306 -24.36 20.80 3.42
N ASN A 307 -24.95 21.61 2.55
CA ASN A 307 -26.20 22.34 2.76
C ASN A 307 -27.46 21.60 2.30
N GLY A 308 -27.34 20.36 1.84
CA GLY A 308 -28.47 19.55 1.37
C GLY A 308 -29.11 20.01 0.04
N LYS A 309 -28.55 21.00 -0.67
CA LYS A 309 -29.11 21.55 -1.92
C LYS A 309 -28.82 20.72 -3.16
N GLY A 310 -27.89 19.77 -3.05
CA GLY A 310 -27.46 18.97 -4.19
C GLY A 310 -26.85 19.78 -5.33
N VAL A 311 -26.83 19.20 -6.52
CA VAL A 311 -26.36 19.83 -7.77
C VAL A 311 -27.36 19.45 -8.90
N PRO A 312 -28.49 20.14 -9.02
CA PRO A 312 -29.47 19.84 -10.06
C PRO A 312 -28.89 20.05 -11.48
N PRO A 313 -29.28 19.26 -12.47
CA PRO A 313 -30.27 18.17 -12.39
C PRO A 313 -29.69 16.83 -11.95
N ALA A 314 -28.35 16.71 -11.81
CA ALA A 314 -27.67 15.44 -11.56
C ALA A 314 -27.93 14.87 -10.16
N PHE A 315 -27.89 15.73 -9.13
CA PHE A 315 -28.09 15.34 -7.73
C PHE A 315 -29.19 16.20 -7.10
N PRO A 316 -30.36 15.62 -6.80
CA PRO A 316 -31.51 16.39 -6.31
C PRO A 316 -31.25 16.95 -4.90
N PRO A 317 -31.88 18.07 -4.53
CA PRO A 317 -31.85 18.62 -3.20
C PRO A 317 -32.55 17.69 -2.20
N LEU A 318 -32.02 17.64 -0.99
CA LEU A 318 -32.65 17.01 0.18
C LEU A 318 -33.37 18.07 1.04
N GLU A 319 -32.83 19.30 1.05
CA GLU A 319 -33.49 20.46 1.67
C GLU A 319 -34.86 20.74 1.00
N GLY A 320 -35.92 20.81 1.79
CA GLY A 320 -37.28 21.07 1.31
C GLY A 320 -37.86 19.97 0.40
N SER A 321 -37.20 18.84 0.25
CA SER A 321 -37.64 17.76 -0.63
C SER A 321 -38.91 17.10 -0.10
N LYS A 322 -39.96 17.11 -0.93
CA LYS A 322 -41.25 16.42 -0.63
C LYS A 322 -41.02 14.91 -0.38
N PHE A 323 -39.99 14.33 -1.00
CA PHE A 323 -39.66 12.94 -0.81
C PHE A 323 -39.02 12.69 0.57
N VAL A 324 -38.10 13.56 0.99
CA VAL A 324 -37.43 13.48 2.31
C VAL A 324 -38.41 13.77 3.46
N LEU A 325 -39.36 14.68 3.21
CA LEU A 325 -40.40 15.07 4.18
C LEU A 325 -41.63 14.17 4.17
N GLY A 326 -41.74 13.26 3.18
CA GLY A 326 -42.81 12.29 3.06
C GLY A 326 -42.62 11.04 3.95
N PRO A 327 -43.37 9.96 3.69
CA PRO A 327 -43.27 8.71 4.46
C PRO A 327 -41.87 8.17 4.48
N GLN A 328 -41.38 7.72 5.67
CA GLN A 328 -40.00 7.28 5.88
C GLN A 328 -39.63 6.00 5.11
N ASP A 329 -40.59 5.08 4.88
CA ASP A 329 -40.35 3.82 4.18
C ASP A 329 -39.72 4.01 2.78
N GLY A 330 -40.22 5.02 2.03
CA GLY A 330 -39.68 5.36 0.71
C GLY A 330 -38.22 5.80 0.77
N GLN A 331 -37.86 6.61 1.78
CA GLN A 331 -36.52 7.09 1.98
C GLN A 331 -35.60 5.97 2.46
N ILE A 332 -36.05 5.13 3.41
CA ILE A 332 -35.34 3.92 3.87
C ILE A 332 -35.03 3.03 2.65
N GLY A 333 -36.04 2.73 1.83
CA GLY A 333 -35.88 1.87 0.65
C GLY A 333 -34.85 2.38 -0.34
N ILE A 334 -34.81 3.70 -0.65
CA ILE A 334 -33.83 4.28 -1.56
C ILE A 334 -32.43 4.27 -0.97
N VAL A 335 -32.26 4.58 0.30
CA VAL A 335 -30.93 4.59 0.90
C VAL A 335 -30.37 3.16 1.04
N LEU A 336 -31.23 2.18 1.36
CA LEU A 336 -30.84 0.77 1.38
C LEU A 336 -30.44 0.24 0.00
N ASN A 337 -31.27 0.45 -1.01
CA ASN A 337 -31.17 -0.28 -2.27
C ASN A 337 -30.58 0.56 -3.43
N GLY A 338 -30.41 1.87 -3.20
CA GLY A 338 -30.13 2.81 -4.28
C GLY A 338 -31.39 3.11 -5.12
N LYS A 339 -31.23 3.90 -6.17
CA LYS A 339 -32.28 4.19 -7.13
C LYS A 339 -31.85 3.81 -8.53
N GLN A 340 -32.45 2.77 -9.07
CA GLN A 340 -32.13 2.25 -10.40
C GLN A 340 -32.25 3.35 -11.48
N GLY A 341 -31.28 3.38 -12.39
CA GLY A 341 -31.24 4.39 -13.46
C GLY A 341 -30.74 5.77 -13.02
N THR A 342 -30.24 5.91 -11.81
CA THR A 342 -29.66 7.16 -11.28
C THR A 342 -28.29 6.92 -10.64
N ALA A 343 -27.57 7.99 -10.28
CA ALA A 343 -26.30 7.92 -9.56
C ALA A 343 -26.46 7.61 -8.06
N MET A 344 -27.70 7.46 -7.54
CA MET A 344 -27.93 7.14 -6.13
C MET A 344 -27.60 5.67 -5.86
N ALA A 345 -26.43 5.43 -5.25
CA ALA A 345 -25.95 4.09 -4.93
C ALA A 345 -26.69 3.49 -3.71
N SER A 346 -26.59 2.17 -3.56
CA SER A 346 -27.02 1.46 -2.35
C SER A 346 -26.04 1.71 -1.21
N PHE A 347 -26.54 1.96 -0.01
CA PHE A 347 -25.79 2.10 1.24
C PHE A 347 -26.08 0.97 2.23
N LYS A 348 -26.49 -0.19 1.73
CA LYS A 348 -26.79 -1.37 2.57
C LYS A 348 -25.61 -1.85 3.43
N GLN A 349 -24.38 -1.42 3.16
CA GLN A 349 -23.19 -1.70 3.95
C GLN A 349 -23.14 -0.92 5.28
N LEU A 350 -23.91 0.18 5.43
CA LEU A 350 -24.05 0.90 6.70
C LEU A 350 -24.88 0.10 7.67
N SER A 351 -24.60 0.22 8.98
CA SER A 351 -25.42 -0.42 10.03
C SER A 351 -26.83 0.16 10.08
N ASP A 352 -27.76 -0.56 10.71
CA ASP A 352 -29.14 -0.08 10.88
C ASP A 352 -29.19 1.24 11.64
N VAL A 353 -28.30 1.41 12.63
CA VAL A 353 -28.19 2.63 13.42
C VAL A 353 -27.62 3.78 12.57
N GLU A 354 -26.62 3.54 11.74
CA GLU A 354 -26.04 4.56 10.85
C GLU A 354 -27.07 5.03 9.81
N LEU A 355 -27.82 4.09 9.24
CA LEU A 355 -28.88 4.42 8.30
C LEU A 355 -30.03 5.20 8.97
N ALA A 356 -30.48 4.74 10.14
CA ALA A 356 -31.49 5.45 10.92
C ALA A 356 -31.04 6.86 11.29
N ALA A 357 -29.78 6.99 11.71
CA ALA A 357 -29.19 8.28 12.07
C ALA A 357 -29.14 9.26 10.88
N VAL A 358 -28.62 8.83 9.70
CA VAL A 358 -28.54 9.72 8.53
C VAL A 358 -29.90 10.06 7.98
N LEU A 359 -30.87 9.14 8.04
CA LEU A 359 -32.26 9.41 7.67
C LEU A 359 -32.88 10.45 8.61
N THR A 360 -32.76 10.25 9.92
CA THR A 360 -33.20 11.23 10.94
C THR A 360 -32.54 12.60 10.70
N TYR A 361 -31.23 12.64 10.42
CA TYR A 361 -30.53 13.89 10.13
C TYR A 361 -31.11 14.59 8.93
N THR A 362 -31.22 13.93 7.77
CA THR A 362 -31.74 14.56 6.54
C THR A 362 -33.18 15.03 6.65
N ARG A 363 -33.99 14.38 7.50
CA ARG A 363 -35.39 14.74 7.78
C ARG A 363 -35.52 15.96 8.70
N ASN A 364 -34.47 16.35 9.42
CA ASN A 364 -34.49 17.46 10.40
C ASN A 364 -33.43 18.54 10.14
N ALA A 365 -32.46 18.33 9.26
CA ALA A 365 -31.41 19.31 8.93
C ALA A 365 -31.92 20.36 7.92
N TRP A 366 -31.17 21.47 7.80
CA TRP A 366 -31.38 22.56 6.80
C TRP A 366 -32.78 23.18 6.81
N GLY A 367 -33.48 23.16 7.96
CA GLY A 367 -34.84 23.63 8.07
C GLY A 367 -35.92 22.62 7.72
N ASN A 368 -35.56 21.41 7.34
CA ASN A 368 -36.47 20.28 7.22
C ASN A 368 -37.18 19.99 8.54
N LYS A 369 -38.47 19.71 8.48
CA LYS A 369 -39.29 19.31 9.65
C LYS A 369 -40.28 18.24 9.17
N ALA A 370 -39.83 17.00 9.08
CA ALA A 370 -40.71 15.90 8.74
C ALA A 370 -41.63 15.57 9.93
N GLU A 371 -42.88 15.21 9.64
CA GLU A 371 -43.88 14.86 10.68
C GLU A 371 -43.47 13.66 11.52
N ASP A 372 -42.86 12.64 10.86
CA ASP A 372 -42.22 11.47 11.46
C ASP A 372 -40.68 11.59 11.33
N GLY A 373 -40.11 12.65 11.91
CA GLY A 373 -38.73 13.05 11.70
C GLY A 373 -37.67 12.10 12.29
N ILE A 374 -38.05 11.20 13.20
CA ILE A 374 -37.16 10.23 13.84
C ILE A 374 -37.33 8.88 13.17
N VAL A 375 -36.27 8.35 12.58
CA VAL A 375 -36.23 6.97 12.06
C VAL A 375 -35.44 6.13 13.07
N GLN A 376 -36.09 5.09 13.61
CA GLN A 376 -35.45 4.18 14.54
C GLN A 376 -34.68 3.06 13.81
N PRO A 377 -33.57 2.56 14.38
CA PRO A 377 -32.82 1.44 13.78
C PRO A 377 -33.67 0.18 13.54
N ALA A 378 -34.65 -0.07 14.41
CA ALA A 378 -35.57 -1.21 14.27
C ALA A 378 -36.40 -1.13 12.95
N GLU A 379 -36.75 0.06 12.49
CA GLU A 379 -37.49 0.28 11.25
C GLU A 379 -36.61 -0.01 10.03
N VAL A 380 -35.34 0.43 10.08
CA VAL A 380 -34.35 0.10 9.03
C VAL A 380 -34.10 -1.40 8.98
N LYS A 381 -33.93 -2.06 10.13
CA LYS A 381 -33.76 -3.51 10.25
C LYS A 381 -34.94 -4.26 9.64
N ALA A 382 -36.16 -3.80 9.92
CA ALA A 382 -37.39 -4.39 9.34
C ALA A 382 -37.46 -4.26 7.81
N ALA A 383 -36.89 -3.18 7.24
CA ALA A 383 -36.86 -2.92 5.82
C ALA A 383 -35.77 -3.68 5.06
N ARG A 384 -34.80 -4.30 5.74
CA ARG A 384 -33.71 -5.10 5.11
C ARG A 384 -34.14 -6.51 4.69
N LYS A 385 -35.38 -6.85 4.81
CA LYS A 385 -35.89 -8.20 4.46
C LYS A 385 -35.80 -8.51 2.98
#